data_bfb2bb07e359ecd24057ede592f4612c
#
_entry.id   bfb2bb07e359ecd24057ede592f4612c
#
_cell.length_a   1.000
_cell.length_b   1.000
_cell.length_c   1.000
_cell.angle_alpha   90.00
_cell.angle_beta   90.00
_cell.angle_gamma   90.00
#
_symmetry.space_group_name_H-M   'P 1'
#
loop_
_entity.id
_entity.type
_entity.pdbx_description
1 polymer ?
#
loop_
_entity_poly.entity_id
_entity_poly.type
_entity_poly.pdbx_seq_one_letter_code
_entity_poly.pdbx_strand_id
1 'polypeptide(L)'
;EDYGAATLRPNTLRSYEQFIRCYIKPYLGDKIVSRVTRMDIQKLYRKLKHEGRVHEHPEYGHELSDTMVLRIHAMLHRCLKDAERDHIIPYNPTDGTKLPKNSYKPKQVLDREQMDAFLAAVDKNETWRDFFYTELTTGLRRGEICGLMWQDFDEKAGTLKILRSVNVPKAGELEIGETK
;
A
#
# COMPACT_ATOMS: atom_id res chain seq x y z
N GLU A 1 17.15 -3.77 9.30
CA GLU A 1 17.22 -4.60 8.07
C GLU A 1 17.09 -6.10 8.42
N ASP A 2 17.81 -6.60 9.42
CA ASP A 2 17.92 -8.04 9.72
C ASP A 2 16.60 -8.70 10.14
N TYR A 3 15.76 -8.02 10.91
CA TYR A 3 14.46 -8.56 11.36
C TYR A 3 13.35 -8.55 10.30
N GLY A 4 13.42 -7.66 9.34
CA GLY A 4 12.34 -7.47 8.35
C GLY A 4 12.60 -8.16 7.03
N ALA A 5 13.82 -8.20 6.55
CA ALA A 5 14.16 -8.68 5.21
C ALA A 5 13.81 -10.15 4.99
N ALA A 6 13.98 -10.99 6.03
CA ALA A 6 13.70 -12.43 5.94
C ALA A 6 12.22 -12.81 6.03
N THR A 7 11.36 -11.93 6.57
CA THR A 7 9.97 -12.27 6.89
C THR A 7 8.92 -11.46 6.13
N LEU A 8 9.32 -10.32 5.56
CA LEU A 8 8.41 -9.43 4.86
C LEU A 8 8.37 -9.73 3.35
N ARG A 9 7.18 -9.63 2.77
CA ARG A 9 7.05 -9.68 1.30
C ARG A 9 7.76 -8.48 0.67
N PRO A 10 8.37 -8.62 -0.52
CA PRO A 10 9.17 -7.56 -1.17
C PRO A 10 8.47 -6.20 -1.26
N ASN A 11 7.17 -6.19 -1.60
CA ASN A 11 6.38 -4.96 -1.68
C ASN A 11 6.16 -4.28 -0.31
N THR A 12 6.08 -5.07 0.76
CA THR A 12 5.96 -4.54 2.13
C THR A 12 7.28 -3.93 2.58
N LEU A 13 8.39 -4.64 2.34
CA LEU A 13 9.73 -4.16 2.66
C LEU A 13 10.00 -2.81 1.97
N ARG A 14 9.73 -2.73 0.67
CA ARG A 14 9.86 -1.48 -0.09
C ARG A 14 9.01 -0.34 0.47
N SER A 15 7.76 -0.64 0.85
CA SER A 15 6.89 0.37 1.48
C SER A 15 7.48 0.87 2.79
N TYR A 16 8.09 -0.02 3.58
CA TYR A 16 8.74 0.33 4.83
C TYR A 16 10.00 1.18 4.62
N GLU A 17 10.83 0.82 3.64
CA GLU A 17 12.00 1.62 3.24
C GLU A 17 11.59 3.03 2.80
N GLN A 18 10.53 3.13 2.01
CA GLN A 18 9.97 4.41 1.60
C GLN A 18 9.46 5.21 2.80
N PHE A 19 8.73 4.58 3.73
CA PHE A 19 8.24 5.26 4.94
C PHE A 19 9.39 5.77 5.80
N ILE A 20 10.44 4.97 5.98
CA ILE A 20 11.62 5.38 6.73
C ILE A 20 12.29 6.57 6.03
N ARG A 21 12.58 6.45 4.75
CA ARG A 21 13.31 7.47 3.99
C ARG A 21 12.56 8.79 3.89
N CYS A 22 11.26 8.74 3.56
CA CYS A 22 10.48 9.95 3.26
C CYS A 22 9.81 10.58 4.48
N TYR A 23 9.44 9.77 5.47
CA TYR A 23 8.55 10.24 6.55
C TYR A 23 9.14 10.14 7.96
N ILE A 24 10.12 9.28 8.20
CA ILE A 24 10.69 9.10 9.54
C ILE A 24 12.05 9.75 9.65
N LYS A 25 12.97 9.38 8.76
CA LYS A 25 14.35 9.87 8.78
C LYS A 25 14.48 11.39 8.79
N PRO A 26 13.69 12.18 8.02
CA PRO A 26 13.78 13.64 8.03
C PRO A 26 13.44 14.29 9.36
N TYR A 27 12.72 13.61 10.24
CA TYR A 27 12.21 14.17 11.49
C TYR A 27 12.78 13.54 12.75
N LEU A 28 13.15 12.25 12.68
CA LEU A 28 13.64 11.48 13.83
C LEU A 28 15.02 10.87 13.59
N GLY A 29 15.57 10.95 12.37
CA GLY A 29 16.80 10.25 12.01
C GLY A 29 18.03 10.64 12.81
N ASP A 30 18.10 11.87 13.30
CA ASP A 30 19.21 12.37 14.10
C ASP A 30 19.06 12.07 15.62
N LYS A 31 17.91 11.50 16.02
CA LYS A 31 17.67 11.14 17.42
C LYS A 31 18.13 9.73 17.74
N ILE A 32 18.81 9.59 18.85
CA ILE A 32 19.10 8.28 19.43
C ILE A 32 17.76 7.63 19.81
N VAL A 33 17.53 6.38 19.40
CA VAL A 33 16.24 5.68 19.57
C VAL A 33 15.77 5.65 21.02
N SER A 34 16.68 5.47 22.00
CA SER A 34 16.36 5.47 23.43
C SER A 34 15.95 6.86 23.98
N ARG A 35 16.15 7.93 23.22
CA ARG A 35 15.73 9.29 23.57
C ARG A 35 14.47 9.75 22.82
N VAL A 36 13.91 8.91 21.98
CA VAL A 36 12.65 9.21 21.28
C VAL A 36 11.49 9.12 22.27
N THR A 37 10.76 10.21 22.41
CA THR A 37 9.63 10.32 23.35
C THR A 37 8.29 10.23 22.63
N ARG A 38 7.22 9.95 23.40
CA ARG A 38 5.84 10.02 22.87
C ARG A 38 5.52 11.37 22.25
N MET A 39 6.04 12.46 22.82
CA MET A 39 5.85 13.81 22.31
C MET A 39 6.48 13.98 20.91
N ASP A 40 7.66 13.38 20.69
CA ASP A 40 8.31 13.42 19.38
C ASP A 40 7.47 12.70 18.33
N ILE A 41 6.96 11.52 18.66
CA ILE A 41 6.08 10.74 17.80
C ILE A 41 4.78 11.53 17.50
N GLN A 42 4.19 12.15 18.51
CA GLN A 42 2.97 12.95 18.31
C GLN A 42 3.21 14.19 17.43
N LYS A 43 4.38 14.83 17.58
CA LYS A 43 4.80 15.94 16.70
C LYS A 43 5.01 15.45 15.27
N LEU A 44 5.65 14.27 15.09
CA LEU A 44 5.80 13.64 13.78
C LEU A 44 4.44 13.44 13.10
N TYR A 45 3.47 12.80 13.76
CA TYR A 45 2.15 12.56 13.13
C TYR A 45 1.42 13.83 12.77
N ARG A 46 1.50 14.87 13.61
CA ARG A 46 0.93 16.18 13.29
C ARG A 46 1.59 16.77 12.04
N LYS A 47 2.91 16.72 11.98
CA LYS A 47 3.67 17.27 10.86
C LYS A 47 3.39 16.50 9.56
N LEU A 48 3.35 15.17 9.62
CA LEU A 48 2.97 14.33 8.48
C LEU A 48 1.55 14.63 7.98
N LYS A 49 0.61 14.86 8.89
CA LYS A 49 -0.76 15.21 8.52
C LYS A 49 -0.82 16.49 7.69
N HIS A 50 -0.08 17.53 8.07
CA HIS A 50 -0.18 18.86 7.43
C HIS A 50 0.84 19.09 6.31
N GLU A 51 2.04 18.51 6.42
CA GLU A 51 3.18 18.81 5.54
C GLU A 51 3.91 17.54 5.04
N GLY A 52 3.33 16.36 5.21
CA GLY A 52 4.06 15.11 4.99
C GLY A 52 4.14 14.66 3.53
N ARG A 53 3.37 15.24 2.63
CA ARG A 53 3.38 14.83 1.23
C ARG A 53 4.63 15.35 0.53
N VAL A 54 5.39 14.43 -0.09
CA VAL A 54 6.65 14.76 -0.78
C VAL A 54 6.42 15.67 -2.00
N HIS A 55 5.33 15.42 -2.75
CA HIS A 55 4.92 16.25 -3.87
C HIS A 55 3.57 16.87 -3.54
N GLU A 56 3.43 18.14 -3.85
CA GLU A 56 2.17 18.86 -3.66
C GLU A 56 1.05 18.24 -4.51
N HIS A 57 -0.12 18.06 -3.89
CA HIS A 57 -1.30 17.57 -4.60
C HIS A 57 -2.23 18.75 -4.89
N PRO A 58 -2.79 18.88 -6.12
CA PRO A 58 -3.60 20.04 -6.50
C PRO A 58 -4.77 20.32 -5.55
N GLU A 59 -5.38 19.28 -4.97
CA GLU A 59 -6.55 19.38 -4.09
C GLU A 59 -6.17 19.39 -2.59
N TYR A 60 -5.14 18.62 -2.20
CA TYR A 60 -4.81 18.39 -0.79
C TYR A 60 -3.48 19.01 -0.36
N GLY A 61 -2.82 19.76 -1.24
CA GLY A 61 -1.53 20.38 -0.95
C GLY A 61 -0.50 19.37 -0.44
N HIS A 62 0.14 19.67 0.68
CA HIS A 62 1.11 18.79 1.33
C HIS A 62 0.52 17.87 2.41
N GLU A 63 -0.79 17.82 2.59
CA GLU A 63 -1.42 16.94 3.58
C GLU A 63 -1.30 15.47 3.21
N LEU A 64 -0.90 14.63 4.17
CA LEU A 64 -1.03 13.17 4.06
C LEU A 64 -2.43 12.71 4.48
N SER A 65 -2.93 11.69 3.79
CA SER A 65 -4.18 11.05 4.18
C SER A 65 -4.06 10.38 5.56
N ASP A 66 -5.17 10.34 6.29
CA ASP A 66 -5.23 9.65 7.59
C ASP A 66 -4.79 8.19 7.49
N THR A 67 -5.19 7.51 6.43
CA THR A 67 -4.77 6.13 6.14
C THR A 67 -3.25 6.00 6.00
N MET A 68 -2.57 6.97 5.40
CA MET A 68 -1.11 6.94 5.27
C MET A 68 -0.42 7.15 6.62
N VAL A 69 -0.90 8.09 7.43
CA VAL A 69 -0.38 8.31 8.79
C VAL A 69 -0.56 7.05 9.64
N LEU A 70 -1.73 6.37 9.54
CA LEU A 70 -1.98 5.10 10.22
C LEU A 70 -1.06 3.97 9.76
N ARG A 71 -0.75 3.88 8.48
CA ARG A 71 0.22 2.88 7.96
C ARG A 71 1.64 3.13 8.46
N ILE A 72 2.07 4.40 8.48
CA ILE A 72 3.38 4.79 9.03
C ILE A 72 3.43 4.47 10.53
N HIS A 73 2.35 4.78 11.27
CA HIS A 73 2.25 4.42 12.68
C HIS A 73 2.36 2.90 12.89
N ALA A 74 1.61 2.10 12.14
CA ALA A 74 1.62 0.65 12.30
C ALA A 74 3.02 0.05 12.11
N MET A 75 3.75 0.51 11.09
CA MET A 75 5.13 0.10 10.86
C MET A 75 6.06 0.54 11.99
N LEU A 76 5.98 1.82 12.39
CA LEU A 76 6.83 2.39 13.44
C LEU A 76 6.54 1.74 14.81
N HIS A 77 5.26 1.50 15.10
CA HIS A 77 4.84 0.82 16.33
C HIS A 77 5.43 -0.59 16.41
N ARG A 78 5.34 -1.36 15.32
CA ARG A 78 5.91 -2.71 15.26
C ARG A 78 7.44 -2.67 15.47
N CYS A 79 8.14 -1.80 14.76
CA CYS A 79 9.58 -1.66 14.88
C CYS A 79 10.02 -1.31 16.32
N LEU A 80 9.35 -0.34 16.95
CA LEU A 80 9.68 0.08 18.33
C LEU A 80 9.21 -0.94 19.37
N LYS A 81 8.18 -1.75 19.06
CA LYS A 81 7.78 -2.88 19.90
C LYS A 81 8.82 -4.01 19.90
N ASP A 82 9.43 -4.27 18.74
CA ASP A 82 10.55 -5.21 18.67
C ASP A 82 11.76 -4.67 19.45
N ALA A 83 12.07 -3.37 19.34
CA ALA A 83 13.15 -2.73 20.10
C ALA A 83 12.90 -2.74 21.64
N GLU A 84 11.67 -2.61 22.09
CA GLU A 84 11.28 -2.77 23.50
C GLU A 84 11.47 -4.21 23.97
N ARG A 85 11.01 -5.20 23.19
CA ARG A 85 11.18 -6.62 23.48
C ARG A 85 12.66 -7.01 23.59
N ASP A 86 13.49 -6.43 22.74
CA ASP A 86 14.94 -6.67 22.73
C ASP A 86 15.72 -5.79 23.75
N HIS A 87 15.00 -5.09 24.62
CA HIS A 87 15.56 -4.21 25.67
C HIS A 87 16.45 -3.07 25.15
N ILE A 88 16.31 -2.66 23.87
CA ILE A 88 17.00 -1.51 23.30
C ILE A 88 16.39 -0.20 23.84
N ILE A 89 15.07 -0.21 24.07
CA ILE A 89 14.32 0.87 24.69
C ILE A 89 13.47 0.35 25.86
N PRO A 90 13.23 1.18 26.90
CA PRO A 90 12.49 0.73 28.08
C PRO A 90 10.96 0.62 27.87
N TYR A 91 10.43 1.28 26.88
CA TYR A 91 9.00 1.27 26.52
C TYR A 91 8.81 1.72 25.07
N ASN A 92 7.69 1.36 24.47
CA ASN A 92 7.36 1.80 23.11
C ASN A 92 6.80 3.24 23.12
N PRO A 93 7.50 4.26 22.59
CA PRO A 93 7.04 5.64 22.62
C PRO A 93 5.84 5.92 21.69
N THR A 94 5.43 4.98 20.86
CA THR A 94 4.19 5.10 20.06
C THR A 94 2.94 4.80 20.87
N ASP A 95 3.07 4.11 22.02
CA ASP A 95 1.95 3.76 22.86
C ASP A 95 1.27 5.02 23.43
N GLY A 96 -0.06 5.04 23.36
CA GLY A 96 -0.88 6.15 23.83
C GLY A 96 -0.79 7.42 22.98
N THR A 97 -0.20 7.38 21.79
CA THR A 97 -0.27 8.49 20.83
C THR A 97 -1.67 8.65 20.26
N LYS A 98 -2.07 9.88 19.99
CA LYS A 98 -3.36 10.18 19.33
C LYS A 98 -3.19 10.07 17.83
N LEU A 99 -3.95 9.16 17.25
CA LEU A 99 -3.97 8.92 15.80
C LEU A 99 -5.16 9.64 15.15
N PRO A 100 -5.06 9.99 13.87
CA PRO A 100 -6.21 10.49 13.12
C PRO A 100 -7.29 9.40 13.03
N LYS A 101 -8.54 9.83 13.07
CA LYS A 101 -9.68 8.92 12.84
C LYS A 101 -9.78 8.64 11.35
N ASN A 102 -9.70 7.37 10.99
CA ASN A 102 -9.92 6.98 9.60
C ASN A 102 -11.40 7.22 9.23
N SER A 103 -11.67 8.32 8.54
CA SER A 103 -12.99 8.57 7.99
C SER A 103 -13.17 7.73 6.72
N TYR A 104 -13.86 6.61 6.84
CA TYR A 104 -14.26 5.82 5.69
C TYR A 104 -15.21 6.66 4.80
N LYS A 105 -14.75 7.01 3.62
CA LYS A 105 -15.63 7.56 2.57
C LYS A 105 -16.08 6.38 1.70
N PRO A 106 -17.39 6.13 1.57
CA PRO A 106 -17.87 5.10 0.66
C PRO A 106 -17.32 5.35 -0.74
N LYS A 107 -16.81 4.31 -1.38
CA LYS A 107 -16.40 4.42 -2.78
C LYS A 107 -17.66 4.55 -3.63
N GLN A 108 -17.64 5.46 -4.58
CA GLN A 108 -18.67 5.52 -5.61
C GLN A 108 -18.55 4.28 -6.50
N VAL A 109 -19.67 3.63 -6.71
CA VAL A 109 -19.81 2.55 -7.69
C VAL A 109 -20.42 3.17 -8.93
N LEU A 110 -19.98 2.76 -10.11
CA LEU A 110 -20.55 3.24 -11.36
C LEU A 110 -22.03 2.84 -11.42
N ASP A 111 -22.88 3.79 -11.77
CA ASP A 111 -24.27 3.50 -12.12
C ASP A 111 -24.34 2.87 -13.54
N ARG A 112 -25.55 2.53 -13.96
CA ARG A 112 -25.74 1.86 -15.25
C ARG A 112 -25.30 2.72 -16.45
N GLU A 113 -25.62 4.00 -16.44
CA GLU A 113 -25.26 4.91 -17.54
C GLU A 113 -23.76 5.13 -17.61
N GLN A 114 -23.11 5.27 -16.46
CA GLN A 114 -21.65 5.38 -16.35
C GLN A 114 -20.95 4.08 -16.79
N MET A 115 -21.54 2.91 -16.48
CA MET A 115 -21.01 1.62 -16.91
C MET A 115 -21.11 1.47 -18.43
N ASP A 116 -22.26 1.83 -19.02
CA ASP A 116 -22.46 1.77 -20.47
C ASP A 116 -21.49 2.72 -21.21
N ALA A 117 -21.30 3.93 -20.68
CA ALA A 117 -20.33 4.89 -21.21
C ALA A 117 -18.88 4.38 -21.08
N PHE A 118 -18.54 3.74 -19.95
CA PHE A 118 -17.23 3.13 -19.75
C PHE A 118 -16.97 2.01 -20.77
N LEU A 119 -17.90 1.08 -20.92
CA LEU A 119 -17.78 -0.02 -21.89
C LEU A 119 -17.65 0.50 -23.34
N ALA A 120 -18.46 1.49 -23.72
CA ALA A 120 -18.35 2.12 -25.04
C ALA A 120 -17.00 2.82 -25.28
N ALA A 121 -16.35 3.32 -24.23
CA ALA A 121 -15.00 3.87 -24.32
C ALA A 121 -13.93 2.77 -24.43
N VAL A 122 -14.08 1.68 -23.69
CA VAL A 122 -13.18 0.52 -23.69
C VAL A 122 -13.22 -0.21 -25.04
N ASP A 123 -14.38 -0.35 -25.66
CA ASP A 123 -14.55 -1.02 -26.96
C ASP A 123 -13.76 -0.37 -28.12
N LYS A 124 -13.36 0.89 -27.96
CA LYS A 124 -12.53 1.60 -28.94
C LYS A 124 -11.06 1.20 -28.91
N ASN A 125 -10.64 0.41 -27.91
CA ASN A 125 -9.25 0.00 -27.73
C ASN A 125 -9.15 -1.51 -27.54
N GLU A 126 -8.72 -2.24 -28.57
CA GLU A 126 -8.65 -3.69 -28.56
C GLU A 126 -7.80 -4.27 -27.41
N THR A 127 -6.68 -3.63 -27.09
CA THR A 127 -5.77 -4.10 -26.03
C THR A 127 -6.43 -4.05 -24.65
N TRP A 128 -7.15 -2.96 -24.37
CA TRP A 128 -7.76 -2.76 -23.06
C TRP A 128 -9.15 -3.38 -22.95
N ARG A 129 -9.82 -3.61 -24.07
CA ARG A 129 -11.15 -4.23 -24.11
C ARG A 129 -11.14 -5.58 -23.40
N ASP A 130 -10.30 -6.49 -23.83
CA ASP A 130 -10.27 -7.86 -23.30
C ASP A 130 -9.84 -7.87 -21.82
N PHE A 131 -8.93 -6.98 -21.44
CA PHE A 131 -8.53 -6.80 -20.06
C PHE A 131 -9.71 -6.37 -19.16
N PHE A 132 -10.40 -5.28 -19.51
CA PHE A 132 -11.49 -4.76 -18.69
C PHE A 132 -12.73 -5.65 -18.70
N TYR A 133 -13.05 -6.28 -19.82
CA TYR A 133 -14.13 -7.28 -19.86
C TYR A 133 -13.82 -8.47 -18.95
N THR A 134 -12.59 -8.95 -18.95
CA THR A 134 -12.16 -10.03 -18.04
C THR A 134 -12.26 -9.57 -16.59
N GLU A 135 -11.83 -8.33 -16.26
CA GLU A 135 -11.90 -7.79 -14.90
C GLU A 135 -13.36 -7.68 -14.41
N LEU A 136 -14.23 -7.12 -15.23
CA LEU A 136 -15.64 -6.93 -14.90
C LEU A 136 -16.42 -8.23 -14.73
N THR A 137 -16.15 -9.23 -15.59
CA THR A 137 -16.86 -10.51 -15.57
C THR A 137 -16.35 -11.48 -14.50
N THR A 138 -15.07 -11.40 -14.16
CA THR A 138 -14.44 -12.34 -13.21
C THR A 138 -14.20 -11.74 -11.83
N GLY A 139 -14.11 -10.42 -11.70
CA GLY A 139 -13.72 -9.72 -10.46
C GLY A 139 -12.27 -9.96 -10.05
N LEU A 140 -11.43 -10.43 -10.96
CA LEU A 140 -10.01 -10.68 -10.69
C LEU A 140 -9.24 -9.38 -10.44
N ARG A 141 -8.21 -9.47 -9.62
CA ARG A 141 -7.31 -8.33 -9.41
C ARG A 141 -6.43 -8.14 -10.65
N ARG A 142 -6.07 -6.89 -10.93
CA ARG A 142 -5.18 -6.55 -12.06
C ARG A 142 -3.97 -7.49 -12.20
N GLY A 143 -3.26 -7.77 -11.10
CA GLY A 143 -2.09 -8.65 -11.14
C GLY A 143 -2.43 -10.09 -11.45
N GLU A 144 -3.60 -10.56 -11.07
CA GLU A 144 -4.09 -11.90 -11.36
C GLU A 144 -4.44 -12.03 -12.85
N ILE A 145 -5.13 -11.02 -13.43
CA ILE A 145 -5.43 -10.97 -14.87
C ILE A 145 -4.14 -10.98 -15.70
N CYS A 146 -3.17 -10.12 -15.34
CA CYS A 146 -1.87 -10.09 -16.03
C CYS A 146 -1.06 -11.40 -15.88
N GLY A 147 -1.39 -12.24 -14.90
CA GLY A 147 -0.76 -13.53 -14.65
C GLY A 147 -1.44 -14.71 -15.34
N LEU A 148 -2.57 -14.51 -16.03
CA LEU A 148 -3.29 -15.57 -16.70
C LEU A 148 -2.49 -16.13 -17.89
N MET A 149 -2.60 -17.44 -18.09
CA MET A 149 -2.05 -18.17 -19.23
C MET A 149 -3.13 -19.03 -19.84
N TRP A 150 -3.05 -19.30 -21.14
CA TRP A 150 -4.01 -20.15 -21.85
C TRP A 150 -4.16 -21.54 -21.24
N GLN A 151 -3.10 -22.10 -20.69
CA GLN A 151 -3.12 -23.41 -19.99
C GLN A 151 -3.95 -23.43 -18.71
N ASP A 152 -4.31 -22.26 -18.17
CA ASP A 152 -5.12 -22.14 -16.95
C ASP A 152 -6.62 -22.18 -17.25
N PHE A 153 -6.99 -22.05 -18.53
CA PHE A 153 -8.36 -22.09 -19.01
C PHE A 153 -8.74 -23.48 -19.49
N ASP A 154 -9.76 -24.06 -18.87
CA ASP A 154 -10.38 -25.32 -19.32
C ASP A 154 -11.68 -24.95 -20.03
N GLU A 155 -11.63 -24.95 -21.37
CA GLU A 155 -12.76 -24.63 -22.22
C GLU A 155 -13.93 -25.61 -22.06
N LYS A 156 -13.64 -26.90 -21.86
CA LYS A 156 -14.67 -27.94 -21.71
C LYS A 156 -15.42 -27.83 -20.40
N ALA A 157 -14.71 -27.52 -19.32
CA ALA A 157 -15.29 -27.30 -18.01
C ALA A 157 -15.79 -25.88 -17.78
N GLY A 158 -15.45 -24.91 -18.66
CA GLY A 158 -15.75 -23.50 -18.49
C GLY A 158 -15.08 -22.90 -17.24
N THR A 159 -13.91 -23.41 -16.87
CA THR A 159 -13.23 -22.99 -15.63
C THR A 159 -11.88 -22.31 -15.90
N LEU A 160 -11.56 -21.31 -15.07
CA LEU A 160 -10.31 -20.58 -15.11
C LEU A 160 -9.58 -20.71 -13.79
N LYS A 161 -8.35 -21.23 -13.80
CA LYS A 161 -7.51 -21.38 -12.61
C LYS A 161 -6.67 -20.14 -12.38
N ILE A 162 -6.73 -19.56 -11.18
CA ILE A 162 -5.98 -18.38 -10.80
C ILE A 162 -4.78 -18.79 -9.96
N LEU A 163 -3.65 -19.06 -10.62
CA LEU A 163 -2.46 -19.61 -10.00
C LEU A 163 -1.38 -18.56 -9.70
N ARG A 164 -1.38 -17.46 -10.43
CA ARG A 164 -0.29 -16.46 -10.44
C ARG A 164 -0.80 -15.03 -10.36
N SER A 165 0.06 -14.16 -9.88
CA SER A 165 -0.15 -12.72 -9.89
C SER A 165 1.13 -12.02 -10.33
N VAL A 166 1.03 -11.10 -11.28
CA VAL A 166 2.14 -10.27 -11.73
C VAL A 166 2.27 -9.06 -10.82
N ASN A 167 3.48 -8.85 -10.31
CA ASN A 167 3.88 -7.66 -9.56
C ASN A 167 4.93 -6.89 -10.34
N VAL A 168 4.99 -5.58 -10.14
CA VAL A 168 6.01 -4.70 -10.72
C VAL A 168 6.86 -4.15 -9.57
N PRO A 169 7.91 -4.85 -9.17
CA PRO A 169 8.76 -4.42 -8.06
C PRO A 169 9.49 -3.11 -8.35
N LYS A 170 10.04 -2.93 -9.54
CA LYS A 170 10.61 -1.68 -10.04
C LYS A 170 10.11 -1.41 -11.45
N ALA A 171 10.24 -0.17 -11.91
CA ALA A 171 9.91 0.18 -13.28
C ALA A 171 10.69 -0.72 -14.26
N GLY A 172 9.95 -1.48 -15.09
CA GLY A 172 10.52 -2.41 -16.07
C GLY A 172 10.83 -3.83 -15.56
N GLU A 173 10.73 -4.10 -14.27
CA GLU A 173 10.88 -5.45 -13.73
C GLU A 173 9.49 -6.08 -13.47
N LEU A 174 9.26 -7.25 -14.05
CA LEU A 174 8.05 -8.05 -13.77
C LEU A 174 8.43 -9.24 -12.88
N GLU A 175 7.68 -9.40 -11.80
CA GLU A 175 7.80 -10.55 -10.90
C GLU A 175 6.50 -11.33 -10.92
N ILE A 176 6.57 -12.61 -11.23
CA ILE A 176 5.45 -13.54 -11.21
C ILE A 176 5.51 -14.29 -9.88
N GLY A 177 4.52 -14.06 -9.04
CA GLY A 177 4.38 -14.73 -7.74
C GLY A 177 3.07 -15.50 -7.64
N GLU A 178 2.95 -16.29 -6.57
CA GLU A 178 1.70 -16.97 -6.24
C GLU A 178 0.60 -15.95 -5.85
N THR A 179 -0.64 -16.34 -6.06
CA THR A 179 -1.82 -15.62 -5.58
C THR A 179 -1.86 -15.60 -4.04
N LYS A 180 -2.53 -14.61 -3.45
CA LYS A 180 -2.66 -14.48 -1.99
C LYS A 180 -3.70 -15.45 -1.45
#